data_5394ac1f82370f25c509a88e919f7f5e
#
_entry.id   5394ac1f82370f25c509a88e919f7f5e
#
_cell.length_a   1.000
_cell.length_b   1.000
_cell.length_c   1.000
_cell.angle_alpha   90.00
_cell.angle_beta   90.00
_cell.angle_gamma   90.00
#
_symmetry.space_group_name_H-M   'P 1'
#
loop_
_entity.id
_entity.type
_entity.pdbx_description
1 polymer ?
#
loop_
_entity_poly.entity_id
_entity_poly.type
_entity_poly.pdbx_seq_one_letter_code
_entity_poly.pdbx_strand_id
1 'polypeptide(L)'
;GREVSQGDAVIVDLGPGLAFGTGTHQTTALCLSWLDGHDIDGKSIIDFGCGSGVLAIAALKLGARQAIAVDHDPQAVLATRSNAERNQVADRIEVLHSDDFAGQTGDLVLANILANILIDLSPKILGLLNPGGQLVMSGILQTQAEAVTQAYAGQLAFGPPATRDDWVLLQGRAT
;
A
#
# COMPACT_ATOMS: atom_id res chain seq x y z
N GLY A 1 -12.54 13.98 2.16
CA GLY A 1 -12.94 12.60 2.33
C GLY A 1 -12.94 11.84 1.02
N ARG A 2 -12.76 10.57 1.13
CA ARG A 2 -12.70 9.70 -0.04
C ARG A 2 -13.55 8.47 0.16
N GLU A 3 -14.36 8.21 -0.82
CA GLU A 3 -15.12 6.98 -0.85
C GLU A 3 -14.28 5.90 -1.54
N VAL A 4 -14.18 4.74 -0.92
CA VAL A 4 -13.35 3.66 -1.45
C VAL A 4 -14.14 2.41 -1.75
N SER A 5 -15.41 2.35 -1.37
CA SER A 5 -16.21 1.17 -1.57
C SER A 5 -17.59 1.57 -2.05
N GLN A 6 -18.27 0.64 -2.70
CA GLN A 6 -19.59 0.89 -3.24
C GLN A 6 -20.68 0.54 -2.26
N GLY A 7 -20.70 -0.59 -1.71
CA GLY A 7 -21.76 -1.03 -0.81
C GLY A 7 -21.67 -0.31 0.51
N ASP A 8 -20.80 -0.79 1.34
CA ASP A 8 -20.53 -0.20 2.64
C ASP A 8 -19.37 0.78 2.48
N ALA A 9 -19.68 1.94 1.97
CA ALA A 9 -18.67 2.94 1.66
C ALA A 9 -17.75 3.19 2.84
N VAL A 10 -16.46 3.07 2.60
CA VAL A 10 -15.41 3.45 3.54
C VAL A 10 -14.87 4.79 3.11
N ILE A 11 -14.89 5.74 4.02
CA ILE A 11 -14.46 7.10 3.74
C ILE A 11 -13.16 7.38 4.49
N VAL A 12 -12.15 7.79 3.75
CA VAL A 12 -10.88 8.23 4.32
C VAL A 12 -10.80 9.75 4.19
N ASP A 13 -10.73 10.43 5.30
CA ASP A 13 -10.63 11.88 5.34
C ASP A 13 -9.16 12.29 5.38
N LEU A 14 -8.70 12.89 4.29
CA LEU A 14 -7.35 13.38 4.17
C LEU A 14 -7.34 14.87 4.45
N GLY A 15 -7.10 15.56 5.27
CA GLY A 15 -7.19 16.98 5.54
C GLY A 15 -6.79 17.86 4.35
N PRO A 16 -7.13 19.13 4.42
CA PRO A 16 -6.80 20.06 3.36
C PRO A 16 -5.30 20.27 3.25
N GLY A 17 -4.83 20.59 2.06
CA GLY A 17 -3.43 20.88 1.82
C GLY A 17 -2.52 19.69 1.66
N LEU A 18 -3.06 18.47 1.79
CA LEU A 18 -2.28 17.27 1.55
C LEU A 18 -2.33 16.97 0.07
N ALA A 19 -1.19 17.08 -0.57
CA ALA A 19 -1.10 16.89 -2.01
C ALA A 19 -0.47 15.54 -2.32
N PHE A 20 -1.02 14.88 -3.32
CA PHE A 20 -0.36 13.75 -3.93
C PHE A 20 0.43 14.26 -5.12
N GLY A 21 1.45 13.52 -5.49
CA GLY A 21 2.15 13.79 -6.72
C GLY A 21 1.24 13.57 -7.91
N THR A 22 1.58 14.16 -9.03
CA THR A 22 0.84 14.02 -10.27
C THR A 22 0.79 12.54 -10.67
N GLY A 23 -0.40 12.07 -11.06
CA GLY A 23 -0.59 10.69 -11.51
C GLY A 23 -0.85 9.70 -10.39
N THR A 24 -0.73 10.13 -9.13
CA THR A 24 -0.94 9.22 -8.01
C THR A 24 -2.40 8.84 -7.80
N HIS A 25 -3.33 9.61 -8.33
CA HIS A 25 -4.75 9.30 -8.17
C HIS A 25 -5.12 7.95 -8.79
N GLN A 26 -4.64 7.65 -10.00
CA GLN A 26 -4.92 6.38 -10.65
C GLN A 26 -4.26 5.22 -9.92
N THR A 27 -3.01 5.39 -9.50
CA THR A 27 -2.28 4.33 -8.80
C THR A 27 -2.86 4.06 -7.42
N THR A 28 -3.29 5.10 -6.73
CA THR A 28 -3.97 4.99 -5.44
C THR A 28 -5.35 4.35 -5.62
N ALA A 29 -6.09 4.75 -6.65
CA ALA A 29 -7.41 4.19 -6.94
C ALA A 29 -7.32 2.69 -7.22
N LEU A 30 -6.30 2.24 -7.93
CA LEU A 30 -6.08 0.81 -8.16
C LEU A 30 -5.92 0.05 -6.85
N CYS A 31 -5.13 0.58 -5.92
CA CYS A 31 -4.92 -0.04 -4.62
C CYS A 31 -6.22 -0.06 -3.79
N LEU A 32 -6.95 1.05 -3.79
CA LEU A 32 -8.20 1.13 -3.05
C LEU A 32 -9.24 0.15 -3.58
N SER A 33 -9.32 0.01 -4.91
CA SER A 33 -10.21 -0.98 -5.53
C SER A 33 -9.81 -2.40 -5.16
N TRP A 34 -8.51 -2.68 -5.12
CA TRP A 34 -8.03 -3.99 -4.70
C TRP A 34 -8.43 -4.28 -3.26
N LEU A 35 -8.21 -3.32 -2.36
CA LEU A 35 -8.58 -3.46 -0.94
C LEU A 35 -10.06 -3.71 -0.78
N ASP A 36 -10.89 -2.99 -1.53
CA ASP A 36 -12.34 -3.13 -1.47
C ASP A 36 -12.80 -4.51 -1.94
N GLY A 37 -12.11 -5.08 -2.89
CA GLY A 37 -12.49 -6.37 -3.48
C GLY A 37 -11.92 -7.60 -2.79
N HIS A 38 -11.17 -7.44 -1.71
CA HIS A 38 -10.51 -8.57 -1.04
C HIS A 38 -10.79 -8.56 0.45
N ASP A 39 -10.80 -9.74 1.04
CA ASP A 39 -11.00 -9.88 2.48
C ASP A 39 -9.68 -9.60 3.19
N ILE A 40 -9.64 -8.48 3.90
CA ILE A 40 -8.47 -8.10 4.69
C ILE A 40 -8.77 -8.06 6.18
N ASP A 41 -9.92 -8.57 6.58
CA ASP A 41 -10.35 -8.56 7.97
C ASP A 41 -9.34 -9.30 8.85
N GLY A 42 -8.94 -8.66 9.93
CA GLY A 42 -8.00 -9.23 10.89
C GLY A 42 -6.54 -9.29 10.43
N LYS A 43 -6.22 -8.82 9.24
CA LYS A 43 -4.86 -8.92 8.71
C LYS A 43 -3.97 -7.80 9.23
N SER A 44 -2.67 -8.09 9.31
CA SER A 44 -1.64 -7.10 9.58
C SER A 44 -1.13 -6.52 8.26
N ILE A 45 -0.99 -5.20 8.22
CA ILE A 45 -0.70 -4.46 6.99
C ILE A 45 0.65 -3.77 7.12
N ILE A 46 1.45 -3.82 6.06
CA ILE A 46 2.63 -2.95 5.92
C ILE A 46 2.35 -2.03 4.73
N ASP A 47 2.37 -0.73 4.93
CA ASP A 47 2.24 0.26 3.87
C ASP A 47 3.63 0.85 3.63
N PHE A 48 4.31 0.31 2.64
CA PHE A 48 5.71 0.62 2.37
C PHE A 48 5.79 1.78 1.37
N GLY A 49 6.23 2.94 1.82
CA GLY A 49 6.16 4.19 1.08
C GLY A 49 4.78 4.83 1.24
N CYS A 50 4.37 5.07 2.46
CA CYS A 50 2.97 5.35 2.80
C CYS A 50 2.45 6.71 2.33
N GLY A 51 3.31 7.68 2.08
CA GLY A 51 2.87 9.02 1.65
C GLY A 51 1.89 9.65 2.63
N SER A 52 0.66 9.84 2.20
CA SER A 52 -0.40 10.40 3.05
C SER A 52 -0.98 9.40 4.05
N GLY A 53 -0.67 8.11 3.87
CA GLY A 53 -1.23 7.05 4.69
C GLY A 53 -2.60 6.55 4.25
N VAL A 54 -3.09 7.02 3.10
CA VAL A 54 -4.46 6.70 2.67
C VAL A 54 -4.71 5.20 2.56
N LEU A 55 -3.74 4.42 2.08
CA LEU A 55 -3.92 2.98 1.90
C LEU A 55 -3.96 2.24 3.23
N ALA A 56 -3.05 2.55 4.13
CA ALA A 56 -3.05 1.94 5.47
C ALA A 56 -4.34 2.27 6.22
N ILE A 57 -4.77 3.53 6.14
CA ILE A 57 -5.99 3.99 6.81
C ILE A 57 -7.21 3.29 6.21
N ALA A 58 -7.29 3.21 4.88
CA ALA A 58 -8.39 2.50 4.22
C ALA A 58 -8.43 1.03 4.64
N ALA A 59 -7.28 0.38 4.69
CA ALA A 59 -7.21 -1.02 5.11
C ALA A 59 -7.73 -1.20 6.53
N LEU A 60 -7.35 -0.30 7.44
CA LEU A 60 -7.85 -0.36 8.83
C LEU A 60 -9.35 -0.16 8.89
N LYS A 61 -9.89 0.75 8.10
CA LYS A 61 -11.34 0.97 8.06
C LYS A 61 -12.09 -0.20 7.44
N LEU A 62 -11.41 -1.01 6.63
CA LEU A 62 -11.99 -2.20 6.03
C LEU A 62 -11.82 -3.45 6.89
N GLY A 63 -11.29 -3.31 8.09
CA GLY A 63 -11.24 -4.41 9.04
C GLY A 63 -9.87 -4.97 9.35
N ALA A 64 -8.80 -4.42 8.77
CA ALA A 64 -7.45 -4.86 9.11
C ALA A 64 -7.20 -4.69 10.60
N ARG A 65 -6.41 -5.59 11.17
CA ARG A 65 -6.15 -5.58 12.61
C ARG A 65 -5.25 -4.43 13.02
N GLN A 66 -4.16 -4.27 12.31
CA GLN A 66 -3.19 -3.22 12.57
C GLN A 66 -2.37 -2.94 11.32
N ALA A 67 -1.73 -1.79 11.28
CA ALA A 67 -0.89 -1.40 10.16
C ALA A 67 0.40 -0.76 10.65
N ILE A 68 1.46 -0.96 9.89
CA ILE A 68 2.71 -0.21 10.01
C ILE A 68 2.88 0.56 8.71
N ALA A 69 2.98 1.88 8.81
CA ALA A 69 3.17 2.75 7.66
C ALA A 69 4.58 3.33 7.71
N VAL A 70 5.31 3.20 6.61
CA VAL A 70 6.74 3.55 6.56
C VAL A 70 7.00 4.47 5.40
N ASP A 71 7.77 5.52 5.63
CA ASP A 71 8.23 6.41 4.55
C ASP A 71 9.59 7.01 4.91
N HIS A 72 10.38 7.29 3.88
CA HIS A 72 11.67 7.95 4.07
C HIS A 72 11.55 9.47 4.17
N ASP A 73 10.39 10.02 3.84
CA ASP A 73 10.13 11.45 3.88
C ASP A 73 9.49 11.82 5.22
N PRO A 74 10.16 12.66 6.03
CA PRO A 74 9.58 13.10 7.32
C PRO A 74 8.22 13.77 7.17
N GLN A 75 7.97 14.45 6.05
CA GLN A 75 6.67 15.08 5.80
C GLN A 75 5.58 14.04 5.61
N ALA A 76 5.89 12.95 4.93
CA ALA A 76 4.95 11.83 4.76
C ALA A 76 4.61 11.19 6.11
N VAL A 77 5.61 11.03 6.97
CA VAL A 77 5.40 10.48 8.32
C VAL A 77 4.44 11.37 9.11
N LEU A 78 4.66 12.67 9.07
CA LEU A 78 3.78 13.61 9.78
C LEU A 78 2.38 13.61 9.19
N ALA A 79 2.26 13.58 7.87
CA ALA A 79 0.95 13.56 7.20
C ALA A 79 0.17 12.30 7.56
N THR A 80 0.84 11.15 7.55
CA THR A 80 0.18 9.89 7.89
C THR A 80 -0.30 9.90 9.34
N ARG A 81 0.51 10.40 10.27
CA ARG A 81 0.10 10.49 11.68
C ARG A 81 -1.12 11.39 11.83
N SER A 82 -1.11 12.54 11.19
CA SER A 82 -2.23 13.47 11.25
C SER A 82 -3.50 12.86 10.66
N ASN A 83 -3.38 12.19 9.53
CA ASN A 83 -4.53 11.54 8.88
C ASN A 83 -5.05 10.35 9.69
N ALA A 84 -4.17 9.61 10.36
CA ALA A 84 -4.60 8.51 11.22
C ALA A 84 -5.45 9.01 12.38
N GLU A 85 -5.06 10.13 12.98
CA GLU A 85 -5.85 10.76 14.05
C GLU A 85 -7.19 11.25 13.51
N ARG A 86 -7.17 11.93 12.37
CA ARG A 86 -8.38 12.45 11.73
C ARG A 86 -9.38 11.34 11.41
N ASN A 87 -8.90 10.15 11.10
CA ASN A 87 -9.74 8.99 10.76
C ASN A 87 -9.98 8.05 11.92
N GLN A 88 -9.51 8.40 13.12
CA GLN A 88 -9.76 7.65 14.35
C GLN A 88 -9.18 6.22 14.31
N VAL A 89 -8.05 6.06 13.65
CA VAL A 89 -7.34 4.77 13.58
C VAL A 89 -5.93 4.84 14.18
N ALA A 90 -5.61 5.95 14.86
CA ALA A 90 -4.27 6.17 15.39
C ALA A 90 -3.82 5.08 16.37
N ASP A 91 -4.75 4.42 17.03
CA ASP A 91 -4.46 3.36 17.99
C ASP A 91 -4.14 2.02 17.34
N ARG A 92 -4.32 1.89 16.02
CA ARG A 92 -4.07 0.66 15.29
C ARG A 92 -3.01 0.82 14.20
N ILE A 93 -2.34 1.95 14.16
CA ILE A 93 -1.31 2.21 13.17
C ILE A 93 -0.03 2.68 13.85
N GLU A 94 1.08 2.13 13.44
CA GLU A 94 2.40 2.61 13.81
C GLU A 94 3.01 3.30 12.60
N VAL A 95 3.44 4.55 12.73
CA VAL A 95 3.97 5.33 11.62
C VAL A 95 5.45 5.57 11.88
N LEU A 96 6.29 5.10 10.97
CA LEU A 96 7.73 5.11 11.16
C LEU A 96 8.45 5.76 9.99
N HIS A 97 9.50 6.50 10.29
CA HIS A 97 10.51 6.83 9.29
C HIS A 97 11.25 5.54 8.92
N SER A 98 11.68 5.44 7.66
CA SER A 98 12.34 4.22 7.17
C SER A 98 13.58 3.84 7.99
N ASP A 99 14.29 4.82 8.58
CA ASP A 99 15.46 4.56 9.43
C ASP A 99 15.09 3.84 10.73
N ASP A 100 13.84 3.96 11.16
CA ASP A 100 13.36 3.35 12.40
C ASP A 100 12.62 2.03 12.15
N PHE A 101 12.47 1.66 10.89
CA PHE A 101 11.75 0.45 10.51
C PHE A 101 12.70 -0.75 10.56
N ALA A 102 12.39 -1.71 11.40
CA ALA A 102 13.25 -2.86 11.65
C ALA A 102 12.96 -4.05 10.72
N GLY A 103 12.08 -3.87 9.72
CA GLY A 103 11.74 -4.96 8.82
C GLY A 103 10.67 -5.89 9.37
N GLN A 104 9.73 -5.36 10.15
CA GLN A 104 8.58 -6.11 10.62
C GLN A 104 7.81 -6.67 9.42
N THR A 105 7.14 -7.80 9.61
CA THR A 105 6.43 -8.48 8.53
C THR A 105 4.93 -8.30 8.66
N GLY A 106 4.21 -8.54 7.57
CA GLY A 106 2.77 -8.43 7.54
C GLY A 106 2.12 -9.46 6.65
N ASP A 107 0.82 -9.61 6.83
CA ASP A 107 -0.01 -10.50 6.00
C ASP A 107 -0.27 -9.89 4.63
N LEU A 108 -0.26 -8.57 4.55
CA LEU A 108 -0.46 -7.82 3.32
C LEU A 108 0.52 -6.66 3.29
N VAL A 109 1.32 -6.60 2.25
CA VAL A 109 2.25 -5.50 2.01
C VAL A 109 1.73 -4.70 0.82
N LEU A 110 1.53 -3.41 1.03
CA LEU A 110 1.13 -2.47 0.00
C LEU A 110 2.32 -1.60 -0.36
N ALA A 111 2.65 -1.51 -1.63
CA ALA A 111 3.78 -0.70 -2.10
C ALA A 111 3.35 0.07 -3.34
N ASN A 112 2.92 1.32 -3.14
CA ASN A 112 2.54 2.22 -4.21
C ASN A 112 3.68 3.22 -4.42
N ILE A 113 4.73 2.76 -5.10
CA ILE A 113 5.96 3.49 -5.30
C ILE A 113 6.45 3.30 -6.74
N LEU A 114 7.49 4.02 -7.12
CA LEU A 114 8.02 3.97 -8.48
C LEU A 114 8.53 2.58 -8.85
N ALA A 115 8.35 2.19 -10.11
CA ALA A 115 8.73 0.86 -10.58
C ALA A 115 10.21 0.55 -10.35
N ASN A 116 11.10 1.51 -10.59
CA ASN A 116 12.53 1.29 -10.37
C ASN A 116 12.86 1.01 -8.90
N ILE A 117 12.11 1.59 -7.97
CA ILE A 117 12.29 1.33 -6.54
C ILE A 117 11.77 -0.06 -6.19
N LEU A 118 10.62 -0.44 -6.75
CA LEU A 118 10.09 -1.79 -6.56
C LEU A 118 11.09 -2.86 -7.02
N ILE A 119 11.78 -2.61 -8.11
CA ILE A 119 12.79 -3.53 -8.65
C ILE A 119 14.01 -3.57 -7.73
N ASP A 120 14.54 -2.39 -7.40
CA ASP A 120 15.78 -2.30 -6.61
C ASP A 120 15.60 -2.87 -5.21
N LEU A 121 14.43 -2.70 -4.61
CA LEU A 121 14.15 -3.13 -3.25
C LEU A 121 13.41 -4.47 -3.19
N SER A 122 13.34 -5.21 -4.28
CA SER A 122 12.58 -6.46 -4.30
C SER A 122 12.99 -7.45 -3.20
N PRO A 123 14.28 -7.67 -2.90
CA PRO A 123 14.62 -8.58 -1.80
C PRO A 123 14.10 -8.08 -0.46
N LYS A 124 14.20 -6.78 -0.22
CA LYS A 124 13.73 -6.18 1.03
C LYS A 124 12.21 -6.30 1.15
N ILE A 125 11.49 -5.96 0.08
CA ILE A 125 10.03 -5.99 0.08
C ILE A 125 9.51 -7.41 0.26
N LEU A 126 10.12 -8.39 -0.43
CA LEU A 126 9.76 -9.79 -0.27
C LEU A 126 9.97 -10.26 1.17
N GLY A 127 10.98 -9.74 1.84
CA GLY A 127 11.26 -10.07 3.23
C GLY A 127 10.24 -9.54 4.23
N LEU A 128 9.34 -8.67 3.79
CA LEU A 128 8.27 -8.12 4.65
C LEU A 128 7.03 -9.00 4.67
N LEU A 129 6.96 -10.03 3.85
CA LEU A 129 5.78 -10.89 3.75
C LEU A 129 5.84 -12.01 4.76
N ASN A 130 4.76 -12.19 5.51
CA ASN A 130 4.55 -13.40 6.28
C ASN A 130 4.40 -14.59 5.32
N PRO A 131 4.63 -15.84 5.78
CA PRO A 131 4.38 -16.99 4.92
C PRO A 131 2.96 -16.95 4.36
N GLY A 132 2.84 -17.10 3.03
CA GLY A 132 1.55 -16.98 2.35
C GLY A 132 0.99 -15.58 2.28
N GLY A 133 1.76 -14.57 2.69
CA GLY A 133 1.33 -13.18 2.64
C GLY A 133 1.17 -12.66 1.22
N GLN A 134 0.41 -11.58 1.10
CA GLN A 134 0.11 -10.97 -0.20
C GLN A 134 0.89 -9.67 -0.37
N LEU A 135 1.36 -9.45 -1.60
CA LEU A 135 2.01 -8.20 -2.00
C LEU A 135 1.18 -7.54 -3.09
N VAL A 136 0.90 -6.26 -2.89
CA VAL A 136 0.18 -5.43 -3.87
C VAL A 136 1.08 -4.28 -4.24
N MET A 137 1.41 -4.16 -5.51
CA MET A 137 2.31 -3.14 -6.03
C MET A 137 1.60 -2.26 -7.04
N SER A 138 1.72 -0.96 -6.90
CA SER A 138 1.16 0.02 -7.81
C SER A 138 2.17 1.14 -8.05
N GLY A 139 1.84 2.11 -8.90
CA GLY A 139 2.80 3.12 -9.31
C GLY A 139 3.63 2.66 -10.50
N ILE A 140 3.14 1.66 -11.24
CA ILE A 140 3.82 0.99 -12.34
C ILE A 140 3.13 1.35 -13.64
N LEU A 141 3.87 1.84 -14.61
CA LEU A 141 3.35 1.99 -15.97
C LEU A 141 3.27 0.63 -16.65
N GLN A 142 2.32 0.46 -17.54
CA GLN A 142 2.17 -0.80 -18.28
C GLN A 142 3.46 -1.21 -18.96
N THR A 143 4.24 -0.24 -19.45
CA THR A 143 5.54 -0.51 -20.09
C THR A 143 6.60 -1.00 -19.12
N GLN A 144 6.38 -0.84 -17.81
CA GLN A 144 7.31 -1.27 -16.77
C GLN A 144 6.92 -2.58 -16.11
N ALA A 145 5.72 -3.08 -16.40
CA ALA A 145 5.14 -4.22 -15.68
C ALA A 145 5.99 -5.49 -15.80
N GLU A 146 6.53 -5.75 -16.98
CA GLU A 146 7.34 -6.95 -17.20
C GLU A 146 8.61 -6.92 -16.35
N ALA A 147 9.31 -5.79 -16.30
CA ALA A 147 10.53 -5.67 -15.51
C ALA A 147 10.26 -5.84 -14.02
N VAL A 148 9.15 -5.29 -13.52
CA VAL A 148 8.75 -5.48 -12.13
C VAL A 148 8.43 -6.96 -11.87
N THR A 149 7.65 -7.58 -12.74
CA THR A 149 7.30 -9.00 -12.61
C THR A 149 8.56 -9.87 -12.55
N GLN A 150 9.54 -9.61 -13.40
CA GLN A 150 10.79 -10.36 -13.43
C GLN A 150 11.54 -10.24 -12.09
N ALA A 151 11.52 -9.08 -11.47
CA ALA A 151 12.24 -8.87 -10.21
C ALA A 151 11.68 -9.73 -9.06
N TYR A 152 10.43 -10.16 -9.17
CA TYR A 152 9.76 -10.96 -8.14
C TYR A 152 9.51 -12.42 -8.58
N ALA A 153 9.97 -12.78 -9.77
CA ALA A 153 9.70 -14.10 -10.34
C ALA A 153 10.27 -15.21 -9.46
N GLY A 154 9.51 -16.28 -9.31
CA GLY A 154 9.92 -17.45 -8.52
C GLY A 154 9.67 -17.31 -7.02
N GLN A 155 9.40 -16.11 -6.54
CA GLN A 155 9.19 -15.86 -5.11
C GLN A 155 7.78 -15.35 -4.83
N LEU A 156 7.04 -15.02 -5.87
CA LEU A 156 5.68 -14.52 -5.76
C LEU A 156 4.82 -15.21 -6.81
N ALA A 157 3.71 -15.79 -6.37
CA ALA A 157 2.72 -16.35 -7.29
C ALA A 157 1.76 -15.24 -7.69
N PHE A 158 1.94 -14.68 -8.88
CA PHE A 158 1.15 -13.56 -9.37
C PHE A 158 -0.27 -13.99 -9.70
N GLY A 159 -1.23 -13.14 -9.32
CA GLY A 159 -2.60 -13.21 -9.80
C GLY A 159 -2.81 -12.27 -10.97
N PRO A 160 -4.07 -12.11 -11.41
CA PRO A 160 -4.35 -11.23 -12.54
C PRO A 160 -4.02 -9.77 -12.20
N PRO A 161 -3.39 -9.05 -13.14
CA PRO A 161 -3.14 -7.63 -12.94
C PRO A 161 -4.42 -6.81 -13.09
N ALA A 162 -4.42 -5.60 -12.54
CA ALA A 162 -5.47 -4.63 -12.76
C ALA A 162 -4.86 -3.42 -13.47
N THR A 163 -5.64 -2.79 -14.35
CA THR A 163 -5.15 -1.64 -15.11
C THR A 163 -6.10 -0.47 -14.98
N ARG A 164 -5.54 0.73 -15.08
CA ARG A 164 -6.30 1.97 -15.10
C ARG A 164 -5.49 2.98 -15.91
N ASP A 165 -6.00 3.35 -17.08
CA ASP A 165 -5.26 4.16 -18.06
C ASP A 165 -3.91 3.47 -18.38
N ASP A 166 -2.80 4.16 -18.27
CA ASP A 166 -1.47 3.60 -18.52
C ASP A 166 -0.86 2.90 -17.31
N TRP A 167 -1.58 2.83 -16.21
CA TRP A 167 -1.08 2.30 -14.96
C TRP A 167 -1.53 0.87 -14.74
N VAL A 168 -0.69 0.10 -14.04
CA VAL A 168 -1.00 -1.28 -13.71
C VAL A 168 -0.72 -1.54 -12.23
N LEU A 169 -1.58 -2.37 -11.63
CA LEU A 169 -1.36 -2.93 -10.31
C LEU A 169 -1.00 -4.41 -10.49
N LEU A 170 0.08 -4.81 -9.84
CA LEU A 170 0.51 -6.20 -9.80
C LEU A 170 0.31 -6.73 -8.38
N GLN A 171 -0.12 -7.98 -8.26
CA GLN A 171 -0.37 -8.57 -6.96
C GLN A 171 -0.07 -10.06 -6.99
N GLY A 172 0.30 -10.59 -5.84
CA GLY A 172 0.59 -12.01 -5.73
C GLY A 172 0.80 -12.45 -4.29
N ARG A 173 0.96 -13.75 -4.12
CA ARG A 173 1.23 -14.35 -2.81
C ARG A 173 2.65 -14.88 -2.74
N ALA A 174 3.23 -14.79 -1.55
CA ALA A 174 4.52 -15.42 -1.29
C ALA A 174 4.40 -16.93 -1.47
N THR A 175 5.35 -17.50 -2.22
CA THR A 175 5.40 -18.93 -2.47
C THR A 175 6.05 -19.69 -1.33
#